data_cd6fcf47a1e765d4cd251430a44d9d0d
#
_entry.id   cd6fcf47a1e765d4cd251430a44d9d0d
#
_cell.length_a   1.000
_cell.length_b   1.000
_cell.length_c   1.000
_cell.angle_alpha   90.00
_cell.angle_beta   90.00
_cell.angle_gamma   90.00
#
_symmetry.space_group_name_H-M   'P 1'
#
loop_
_entity.id
_entity.type
_entity.pdbx_description
1 polymer ?
#
loop_
_entity_poly.entity_id
_entity_poly.type
_entity_poly.pdbx_seq_one_letter_code
_entity_poly.pdbx_strand_id
1 'polypeptide(L)'
;MIDEIVQKLKEAKQKQSDFVHLMDSFNDPYLVLIACILSLRTNDKTTYPATLRMLELAKTPAEMKKVSAEKLAKAIYPVGFYENKAKQIIELSRIIDEELGGRCPDEIEDLIKFNGVGRKTANLVLSRGFNKPAICVDVHVHRIFNRLGYVKTKNPEETEFALREKLPIKYWIDINTLLVTHGQNVCKPTKPDCEHCPINEYCAKII
;
A
#
# COMPACT_ATOMS: atom_id res chain seq x y z
N MET A 1 12.86 -19.77 10.84
CA MET A 1 12.45 -18.46 11.44
C MET A 1 11.50 -17.67 10.57
N ILE A 2 11.90 -17.13 9.38
CA ILE A 2 10.97 -16.26 8.60
C ILE A 2 9.77 -17.03 8.03
N ASP A 3 9.95 -18.26 7.59
CA ASP A 3 8.86 -19.12 7.12
C ASP A 3 7.81 -19.38 8.22
N GLU A 4 8.26 -19.63 9.44
CA GLU A 4 7.41 -19.85 10.62
C GLU A 4 6.65 -18.56 11.00
N ILE A 5 7.34 -17.40 10.99
CA ILE A 5 6.70 -16.10 11.23
C ILE A 5 5.57 -15.85 10.21
N VAL A 6 5.85 -16.04 8.92
CA VAL A 6 4.85 -15.83 7.87
C VAL A 6 3.70 -16.82 8.00
N GLN A 7 3.98 -18.07 8.30
CA GLN A 7 2.96 -19.10 8.53
C GLN A 7 2.03 -18.71 9.69
N LYS A 8 2.61 -18.37 10.86
CA LYS A 8 1.81 -17.95 12.04
C LYS A 8 0.98 -16.71 11.79
N LEU A 9 1.49 -15.73 11.04
CA LEU A 9 0.73 -14.55 10.65
C LEU A 9 -0.46 -14.90 9.73
N LYS A 10 -0.30 -15.84 8.79
CA LYS A 10 -1.39 -16.34 7.94
C LYS A 10 -2.44 -17.11 8.74
N GLU A 11 -2.01 -17.96 9.68
CA GLU A 11 -2.89 -18.77 10.53
C GLU A 11 -3.68 -17.94 11.55
N ALA A 12 -3.15 -16.80 11.98
CA ALA A 12 -3.76 -15.94 12.99
C ALA A 12 -5.11 -15.34 12.57
N LYS A 13 -5.52 -15.42 11.28
CA LYS A 13 -6.82 -14.96 10.75
C LYS A 13 -7.23 -13.58 11.26
N GLN A 14 -6.29 -12.67 11.37
CA GLN A 14 -6.54 -11.31 11.85
C GLN A 14 -7.43 -10.56 10.87
N LYS A 15 -8.32 -9.71 11.40
CA LYS A 15 -9.25 -8.94 10.57
C LYS A 15 -8.50 -7.89 9.76
N GLN A 16 -8.57 -7.99 8.45
CA GLN A 16 -8.11 -6.93 7.54
C GLN A 16 -9.07 -5.74 7.56
N SER A 17 -8.54 -4.54 7.32
CA SER A 17 -9.40 -3.39 7.04
C SER A 17 -10.13 -3.57 5.70
N ASP A 18 -11.32 -2.96 5.56
CA ASP A 18 -12.09 -3.02 4.31
C ASP A 18 -11.29 -2.44 3.14
N PHE A 19 -10.42 -1.45 3.41
CA PHE A 19 -9.55 -0.87 2.38
C PHE A 19 -8.46 -1.84 1.93
N VAL A 20 -7.81 -2.56 2.86
CA VAL A 20 -6.81 -3.59 2.51
C VAL A 20 -7.47 -4.69 1.67
N HIS A 21 -8.67 -5.13 2.08
CA HIS A 21 -9.43 -6.14 1.34
C HIS A 21 -9.81 -5.66 -0.08
N LEU A 22 -10.24 -4.41 -0.22
CA LEU A 22 -10.52 -3.80 -1.52
C LEU A 22 -9.26 -3.76 -2.40
N MET A 23 -8.12 -3.35 -1.84
CA MET A 23 -6.85 -3.32 -2.57
C MET A 23 -6.43 -4.71 -3.08
N ASP A 24 -6.64 -5.74 -2.27
CA ASP A 24 -6.34 -7.12 -2.64
C ASP A 24 -7.28 -7.68 -3.73
N SER A 25 -8.46 -7.06 -3.92
CA SER A 25 -9.41 -7.43 -4.98
C SER A 25 -9.13 -6.80 -6.35
N PHE A 26 -8.25 -5.80 -6.40
CA PHE A 26 -7.91 -5.15 -7.66
C PHE A 26 -6.94 -6.00 -8.48
N ASN A 27 -7.32 -6.25 -9.75
CA ASN A 27 -6.47 -6.90 -10.76
C ASN A 27 -5.99 -5.88 -11.82
N ASP A 28 -6.09 -4.59 -11.52
CA ASP A 28 -5.74 -3.50 -12.43
C ASP A 28 -4.74 -2.57 -11.73
N PRO A 29 -3.51 -2.45 -12.25
CA PRO A 29 -2.48 -1.60 -11.65
C PRO A 29 -2.86 -0.11 -11.59
N TYR A 30 -3.67 0.38 -12.54
CA TYR A 30 -4.18 1.75 -12.48
C TYR A 30 -5.10 1.97 -11.28
N LEU A 31 -6.01 1.03 -11.01
CA LEU A 31 -6.90 1.12 -9.83
C LEU A 31 -6.11 1.06 -8.53
N VAL A 32 -5.11 0.18 -8.45
CA VAL A 32 -4.18 0.14 -7.31
C VAL A 32 -3.49 1.49 -7.13
N LEU A 33 -2.97 2.08 -8.20
CA LEU A 33 -2.24 3.35 -8.16
C LEU A 33 -3.11 4.50 -7.64
N ILE A 34 -4.31 4.70 -8.19
CA ILE A 34 -5.20 5.80 -7.76
C ILE A 34 -5.74 5.60 -6.34
N ALA A 35 -6.03 4.36 -5.94
CA ALA A 35 -6.43 4.05 -4.57
C ALA A 35 -5.27 4.29 -3.57
N CYS A 36 -4.02 3.97 -3.94
CA CYS A 36 -2.84 4.32 -3.16
C CYS A 36 -2.71 5.83 -2.95
N ILE A 37 -2.92 6.64 -4.00
CA ILE A 37 -2.89 8.10 -3.90
C ILE A 37 -3.94 8.59 -2.90
N LEU A 38 -5.15 8.04 -2.92
CA LEU A 38 -6.20 8.39 -1.94
C LEU A 38 -5.77 8.06 -0.51
N SER A 39 -5.10 6.94 -0.29
CA SER A 39 -4.69 6.47 1.05
C SER A 39 -3.57 7.32 1.68
N LEU A 40 -2.81 8.09 0.88
CA LEU A 40 -1.71 8.90 1.42
C LEU A 40 -2.21 9.89 2.48
N ARG A 41 -1.65 9.81 3.70
CA ARG A 41 -2.03 10.65 4.85
C ARG A 41 -3.53 10.62 5.19
N THR A 42 -4.17 9.49 4.94
CA THR A 42 -5.59 9.26 5.23
C THR A 42 -5.73 7.86 5.83
N ASN A 43 -6.60 7.71 6.81
CA ASN A 43 -6.87 6.39 7.39
C ASN A 43 -7.78 5.54 6.50
N ASP A 44 -7.71 4.21 6.64
CA ASP A 44 -8.45 3.25 5.82
C ASP A 44 -9.97 3.45 5.87
N LYS A 45 -10.51 3.80 7.06
CA LYS A 45 -11.96 4.03 7.25
C LYS A 45 -12.50 5.18 6.40
N THR A 46 -11.67 6.19 6.15
CA THR A 46 -12.01 7.33 5.27
C THR A 46 -11.71 6.99 3.81
N THR A 47 -10.59 6.31 3.55
CA THR A 47 -10.14 6.00 2.19
C THR A 47 -11.07 5.01 1.49
N TYR A 48 -11.53 3.99 2.19
CA TYR A 48 -12.38 2.94 1.62
C TYR A 48 -13.64 3.49 0.95
N PRO A 49 -14.57 4.19 1.66
CA PRO A 49 -15.78 4.71 1.02
C PRO A 49 -15.49 5.78 -0.04
N ALA A 50 -14.41 6.55 0.11
CA ALA A 50 -14.00 7.53 -0.90
C ALA A 50 -13.52 6.84 -2.20
N THR A 51 -12.79 5.73 -2.08
CA THR A 51 -12.38 4.93 -3.24
C THR A 51 -13.60 4.38 -3.98
N LEU A 52 -14.58 3.85 -3.27
CA LEU A 52 -15.81 3.34 -3.91
C LEU A 52 -16.53 4.45 -4.71
N ARG A 53 -16.73 5.63 -4.11
CA ARG A 53 -17.35 6.78 -4.82
C ARG A 53 -16.53 7.26 -6.02
N MET A 54 -15.20 7.23 -5.93
CA MET A 54 -14.33 7.53 -7.07
C MET A 54 -14.53 6.53 -8.21
N LEU A 55 -14.62 5.24 -7.90
CA LEU A 55 -14.80 4.18 -8.88
C LEU A 55 -16.19 4.19 -9.53
N GLU A 56 -17.20 4.80 -8.89
CA GLU A 56 -18.50 5.07 -9.51
C GLU A 56 -18.40 6.15 -10.60
N LEU A 57 -17.42 7.05 -10.51
CA LEU A 57 -17.23 8.11 -11.52
C LEU A 57 -16.44 7.60 -12.75
N ALA A 58 -15.39 6.83 -12.51
CA ALA A 58 -14.51 6.34 -13.56
C ALA A 58 -13.64 5.18 -13.04
N LYS A 59 -13.38 4.21 -13.92
CA LYS A 59 -12.52 3.04 -13.62
C LYS A 59 -11.32 2.92 -14.54
N THR A 60 -11.28 3.72 -15.60
CA THR A 60 -10.17 3.72 -16.56
C THR A 60 -9.51 5.09 -16.66
N PRO A 61 -8.25 5.18 -17.10
CA PRO A 61 -7.58 6.46 -17.34
C PRO A 61 -8.37 7.34 -18.31
N ALA A 62 -8.89 6.75 -19.40
CA ALA A 62 -9.66 7.45 -20.43
C ALA A 62 -10.97 8.07 -19.92
N GLU A 63 -11.60 7.43 -18.94
CA GLU A 63 -12.80 7.97 -18.26
C GLU A 63 -12.42 9.03 -17.25
N MET A 64 -11.43 8.75 -16.40
CA MET A 64 -11.05 9.61 -15.28
C MET A 64 -10.55 10.97 -15.72
N LYS A 65 -9.77 11.06 -16.82
CA LYS A 65 -9.30 12.34 -17.36
C LYS A 65 -10.43 13.28 -17.80
N LYS A 66 -11.65 12.74 -18.04
CA LYS A 66 -12.84 13.52 -18.43
C LYS A 66 -13.65 14.01 -17.21
N VAL A 67 -13.34 13.51 -16.03
CA VAL A 67 -14.00 13.95 -14.79
C VAL A 67 -13.44 15.33 -14.40
N SER A 68 -14.31 16.29 -14.05
CA SER A 68 -13.82 17.58 -13.54
C SER A 68 -13.18 17.43 -12.17
N ALA A 69 -12.14 18.23 -11.88
CA ALA A 69 -11.45 18.22 -10.60
C ALA A 69 -12.40 18.46 -9.42
N GLU A 70 -13.37 19.35 -9.57
CA GLU A 70 -14.38 19.64 -8.56
C GLU A 70 -15.29 18.44 -8.28
N LYS A 71 -15.73 17.74 -9.33
CA LYS A 71 -16.59 16.54 -9.20
C LYS A 71 -15.83 15.43 -8.48
N LEU A 72 -14.56 15.18 -8.87
CA LEU A 72 -13.74 14.17 -8.22
C LEU A 72 -13.43 14.57 -6.76
N ALA A 73 -13.04 15.83 -6.50
CA ALA A 73 -12.77 16.33 -5.16
C ALA A 73 -13.98 16.12 -4.23
N LYS A 74 -15.19 16.44 -4.70
CA LYS A 74 -16.43 16.20 -3.96
C LYS A 74 -16.68 14.72 -3.67
N ALA A 75 -16.42 13.84 -4.62
CA ALA A 75 -16.60 12.41 -4.46
C ALA A 75 -15.64 11.79 -3.42
N ILE A 76 -14.38 12.26 -3.40
CA ILE A 76 -13.35 11.73 -2.50
C ILE A 76 -13.29 12.43 -1.14
N TYR A 77 -14.09 13.49 -0.89
CA TYR A 77 -14.21 14.11 0.44
C TYR A 77 -14.67 13.07 1.47
N PRO A 78 -14.11 13.02 2.71
CA PRO A 78 -13.14 13.92 3.35
C PRO A 78 -11.69 13.40 3.38
N VAL A 79 -11.22 12.80 2.30
CA VAL A 79 -9.81 12.35 2.17
C VAL A 79 -8.85 13.53 2.41
N GLY A 80 -7.76 13.31 3.14
CA GLY A 80 -6.77 14.36 3.37
C GLY A 80 -6.21 14.91 2.05
N PHE A 81 -6.18 16.24 1.91
CA PHE A 81 -5.74 16.94 0.69
C PHE A 81 -6.55 16.57 -0.56
N TYR A 82 -7.82 16.31 -0.41
CA TYR A 82 -8.72 15.80 -1.45
C TYR A 82 -8.72 16.64 -2.74
N GLU A 83 -8.64 17.97 -2.68
CA GLU A 83 -8.59 18.85 -3.85
C GLU A 83 -7.30 18.62 -4.68
N ASN A 84 -6.15 18.55 -3.99
CA ASN A 84 -4.87 18.31 -4.64
C ASN A 84 -4.82 16.89 -5.21
N LYS A 85 -5.33 15.90 -4.49
CA LYS A 85 -5.41 14.52 -4.96
C LYS A 85 -6.32 14.37 -6.17
N ALA A 86 -7.45 15.08 -6.21
CA ALA A 86 -8.33 15.09 -7.38
C ALA A 86 -7.60 15.59 -8.63
N LYS A 87 -6.91 16.72 -8.54
CA LYS A 87 -6.09 17.26 -9.64
C LYS A 87 -4.98 16.29 -10.05
N GLN A 88 -4.29 15.72 -9.06
CA GLN A 88 -3.21 14.74 -9.29
C GLN A 88 -3.71 13.49 -10.01
N ILE A 89 -4.84 12.91 -9.58
CA ILE A 89 -5.40 11.70 -10.19
C ILE A 89 -5.84 11.98 -11.64
N ILE A 90 -6.46 13.12 -11.90
CA ILE A 90 -6.88 13.50 -13.27
C ILE A 90 -5.67 13.67 -14.18
N GLU A 91 -4.65 14.41 -13.74
CA GLU A 91 -3.43 14.61 -14.53
C GLU A 91 -2.67 13.31 -14.78
N LEU A 92 -2.51 12.48 -13.76
CA LEU A 92 -1.92 11.16 -13.90
C LEU A 92 -2.70 10.30 -14.91
N SER A 93 -4.03 10.35 -14.86
CA SER A 93 -4.89 9.61 -15.80
C SER A 93 -4.74 10.12 -17.23
N ARG A 94 -4.60 11.45 -17.39
CA ARG A 94 -4.32 12.05 -18.70
C ARG A 94 -2.99 11.54 -19.27
N ILE A 95 -1.93 11.57 -18.47
CA ILE A 95 -0.60 11.08 -18.89
C ILE A 95 -0.67 9.60 -19.26
N ILE A 96 -1.30 8.76 -18.45
CA ILE A 96 -1.41 7.32 -18.73
C ILE A 96 -2.18 7.09 -20.02
N ASP A 97 -3.29 7.79 -20.25
CA ASP A 97 -4.12 7.60 -21.44
C ASP A 97 -3.45 8.14 -22.70
N GLU A 98 -2.97 9.39 -22.67
CA GLU A 98 -2.51 10.11 -23.86
C GLU A 98 -1.05 9.82 -24.22
N GLU A 99 -0.18 9.65 -23.22
CA GLU A 99 1.26 9.53 -23.45
C GLU A 99 1.74 8.07 -23.36
N LEU A 100 1.02 7.23 -22.59
CA LEU A 100 1.38 5.82 -22.36
C LEU A 100 0.38 4.83 -22.99
N GLY A 101 -0.53 5.30 -23.83
CA GLY A 101 -1.49 4.45 -24.55
C GLY A 101 -2.45 3.68 -23.63
N GLY A 102 -2.82 4.27 -22.49
CA GLY A 102 -3.74 3.70 -21.50
C GLY A 102 -3.12 2.64 -20.58
N ARG A 103 -1.82 2.42 -20.65
CA ARG A 103 -1.12 1.38 -19.87
C ARG A 103 -0.37 2.01 -18.68
N CYS A 104 -0.68 1.54 -17.47
CA CYS A 104 0.10 1.89 -16.30
C CYS A 104 1.52 1.34 -16.43
N PRO A 105 2.58 2.13 -16.12
CA PRO A 105 3.95 1.64 -16.13
C PRO A 105 4.14 0.48 -15.15
N ASP A 106 5.01 -0.46 -15.52
CA ASP A 106 5.28 -1.68 -14.76
C ASP A 106 6.74 -1.79 -14.26
N GLU A 107 7.45 -0.63 -14.28
CA GLU A 107 8.78 -0.47 -13.70
C GLU A 107 8.76 0.65 -12.63
N ILE A 108 9.57 0.47 -11.57
CA ILE A 108 9.58 1.40 -10.44
C ILE A 108 10.06 2.79 -10.85
N GLU A 109 11.06 2.84 -11.75
CA GLU A 109 11.68 4.06 -12.25
C GLU A 109 10.69 4.94 -13.03
N ASP A 110 9.72 4.33 -13.69
CA ASP A 110 8.67 5.05 -14.42
C ASP A 110 7.53 5.47 -13.51
N LEU A 111 7.13 4.61 -12.57
CA LEU A 111 6.07 4.92 -11.61
C LEU A 111 6.44 6.10 -10.71
N ILE A 112 7.70 6.21 -10.27
CA ILE A 112 8.13 7.32 -9.40
C ILE A 112 8.25 8.67 -10.13
N LYS A 113 8.17 8.70 -11.46
CA LYS A 113 8.10 9.96 -12.23
C LYS A 113 6.76 10.66 -12.06
N PHE A 114 5.70 9.94 -11.69
CA PHE A 114 4.41 10.57 -11.41
C PHE A 114 4.48 11.40 -10.14
N ASN A 115 3.95 12.61 -10.22
CA ASN A 115 3.92 13.51 -9.07
C ASN A 115 3.24 12.86 -7.85
N GLY A 116 3.94 12.85 -6.71
CA GLY A 116 3.44 12.28 -5.44
C GLY A 116 3.42 10.75 -5.38
N VAL A 117 4.00 10.07 -6.36
CA VAL A 117 4.23 8.61 -6.33
C VAL A 117 5.65 8.35 -5.86
N GLY A 118 5.78 7.84 -4.64
CA GLY A 118 7.07 7.41 -4.09
C GLY A 118 7.30 5.91 -4.22
N ARG A 119 8.48 5.44 -3.78
CA ARG A 119 8.87 4.02 -3.81
C ARG A 119 7.83 3.09 -3.18
N LYS A 120 7.24 3.48 -2.02
CA LYS A 120 6.19 2.71 -1.36
C LYS A 120 5.01 2.45 -2.30
N THR A 121 4.47 3.51 -2.93
CA THR A 121 3.33 3.41 -3.84
C THR A 121 3.71 2.61 -5.09
N ALA A 122 4.88 2.87 -5.68
CA ALA A 122 5.36 2.13 -6.84
C ALA A 122 5.49 0.62 -6.55
N ASN A 123 6.12 0.25 -5.43
CA ASN A 123 6.22 -1.16 -5.03
C ASN A 123 4.85 -1.81 -4.78
N LEU A 124 3.87 -1.07 -4.25
CA LEU A 124 2.53 -1.61 -4.05
C LEU A 124 1.81 -1.83 -5.39
N VAL A 125 1.96 -0.91 -6.35
CA VAL A 125 1.44 -1.08 -7.72
C VAL A 125 2.08 -2.29 -8.40
N LEU A 126 3.41 -2.45 -8.30
CA LEU A 126 4.11 -3.60 -8.87
C LEU A 126 3.64 -4.91 -8.25
N SER A 127 3.57 -4.97 -6.91
CA SER A 127 3.21 -6.22 -6.22
C SER A 127 1.73 -6.56 -6.37
N ARG A 128 0.80 -5.60 -6.22
CA ARG A 128 -0.64 -5.85 -6.25
C ARG A 128 -1.26 -5.74 -7.63
N GLY A 129 -0.84 -4.75 -8.41
CA GLY A 129 -1.41 -4.51 -9.74
C GLY A 129 -0.82 -5.43 -10.80
N PHE A 130 0.49 -5.67 -10.76
CA PHE A 130 1.19 -6.48 -11.75
C PHE A 130 1.58 -7.88 -11.27
N ASN A 131 1.36 -8.20 -9.99
CA ASN A 131 1.84 -9.44 -9.37
C ASN A 131 3.35 -9.67 -9.57
N LYS A 132 4.12 -8.58 -9.66
CA LYS A 132 5.60 -8.61 -9.76
C LYS A 132 6.21 -8.69 -8.37
N PRO A 133 7.35 -9.39 -8.19
CA PRO A 133 8.07 -9.41 -6.92
C PRO A 133 8.57 -8.00 -6.55
N ALA A 134 7.86 -7.33 -5.66
CA ALA A 134 8.20 -6.02 -5.13
C ALA A 134 7.85 -5.95 -3.65
N ILE A 135 8.69 -5.29 -2.86
CA ILE A 135 8.49 -5.16 -1.41
C ILE A 135 7.94 -3.78 -1.09
N CYS A 136 6.66 -3.71 -0.78
CA CYS A 136 6.06 -2.47 -0.27
C CYS A 136 6.36 -2.31 1.22
N VAL A 137 7.22 -1.36 1.57
CA VAL A 137 7.54 -1.03 2.96
C VAL A 137 6.82 0.23 3.39
N ASP A 138 5.88 0.06 4.30
CA ASP A 138 5.19 1.15 4.98
C ASP A 138 5.65 1.25 6.45
N VAL A 139 5.00 2.10 7.22
CA VAL A 139 5.31 2.28 8.65
C VAL A 139 5.09 1.02 9.48
N HIS A 140 4.18 0.13 9.08
CA HIS A 140 3.94 -1.15 9.76
C HIS A 140 5.06 -2.14 9.47
N VAL A 141 5.40 -2.34 8.20
CA VAL A 141 6.48 -3.24 7.77
C VAL A 141 7.81 -2.80 8.38
N HIS A 142 8.14 -1.51 8.27
CA HIS A 142 9.35 -0.95 8.88
C HIS A 142 9.40 -1.21 10.39
N ARG A 143 8.34 -0.84 11.12
CA ARG A 143 8.27 -1.01 12.58
C ARG A 143 8.41 -2.47 13.00
N ILE A 144 7.65 -3.35 12.38
CA ILE A 144 7.57 -4.74 12.80
C ILE A 144 8.87 -5.49 12.53
N PHE A 145 9.48 -5.35 11.35
CA PHE A 145 10.76 -6.00 11.07
C PHE A 145 11.91 -5.50 11.95
N ASN A 146 11.91 -4.22 12.33
CA ASN A 146 12.87 -3.70 13.32
C ASN A 146 12.59 -4.25 14.72
N ARG A 147 11.33 -4.33 15.17
CA ARG A 147 10.95 -4.92 16.48
C ARG A 147 11.26 -6.41 16.57
N LEU A 148 11.11 -7.13 15.46
CA LEU A 148 11.52 -8.53 15.35
C LEU A 148 13.05 -8.71 15.45
N GLY A 149 13.84 -7.66 15.25
CA GLY A 149 15.30 -7.76 15.10
C GLY A 149 15.72 -8.40 13.76
N TYR A 150 14.80 -8.52 12.82
CA TYR A 150 15.08 -9.08 11.50
C TYR A 150 15.95 -8.15 10.66
N VAL A 151 15.71 -6.85 10.77
CA VAL A 151 16.55 -5.77 10.23
C VAL A 151 16.82 -4.71 11.31
N LYS A 152 17.83 -3.86 11.08
CA LYS A 152 18.13 -2.68 11.91
C LYS A 152 18.29 -1.48 10.99
N THR A 153 17.23 -0.70 10.81
CA THR A 153 17.14 0.37 9.83
C THR A 153 16.46 1.60 10.41
N LYS A 154 16.76 2.79 9.87
CA LYS A 154 16.28 4.07 10.41
C LYS A 154 14.97 4.54 9.78
N ASN A 155 14.69 4.11 8.57
CA ASN A 155 13.52 4.55 7.79
C ASN A 155 13.00 3.43 6.87
N PRO A 156 11.78 3.58 6.29
CA PRO A 156 11.19 2.59 5.41
C PRO A 156 12.01 2.26 4.16
N GLU A 157 12.73 3.23 3.60
CA GLU A 157 13.54 3.02 2.40
C GLU A 157 14.74 2.12 2.69
N GLU A 158 15.48 2.39 3.78
CA GLU A 158 16.55 1.48 4.24
C GLU A 158 16.01 0.08 4.53
N THR A 159 14.79 -0.02 5.07
CA THR A 159 14.14 -1.30 5.34
C THR A 159 13.82 -2.04 4.03
N GLU A 160 13.35 -1.34 3.00
CA GLU A 160 13.11 -1.93 1.69
C GLU A 160 14.37 -2.61 1.15
N PHE A 161 15.49 -1.89 1.12
CA PHE A 161 16.76 -2.43 0.61
C PHE A 161 17.28 -3.59 1.47
N ALA A 162 17.25 -3.48 2.79
CA ALA A 162 17.66 -4.56 3.68
C ALA A 162 16.79 -5.82 3.52
N LEU A 163 15.49 -5.65 3.26
CA LEU A 163 14.59 -6.77 2.99
C LEU A 163 14.82 -7.39 1.61
N ARG A 164 15.17 -6.61 0.59
CA ARG A 164 15.53 -7.13 -0.73
C ARG A 164 16.72 -8.09 -0.67
N GLU A 165 17.65 -7.85 0.23
CA GLU A 165 18.82 -8.72 0.43
C GLU A 165 18.51 -9.95 1.29
N LYS A 166 17.59 -9.84 2.25
CA LYS A 166 17.41 -10.84 3.31
C LYS A 166 16.11 -11.64 3.22
N LEU A 167 15.02 -11.02 2.75
CA LEU A 167 13.72 -11.67 2.71
C LEU A 167 13.59 -12.55 1.46
N PRO A 168 13.21 -13.84 1.58
CA PRO A 168 12.96 -14.67 0.42
C PRO A 168 11.91 -14.08 -0.52
N ILE A 169 12.19 -14.09 -1.83
CA ILE A 169 11.37 -13.45 -2.87
C ILE A 169 9.90 -13.92 -2.87
N LYS A 170 9.66 -15.17 -2.46
CA LYS A 170 8.30 -15.75 -2.34
C LYS A 170 7.37 -15.00 -1.36
N TYR A 171 7.92 -14.13 -0.49
CA TYR A 171 7.15 -13.35 0.48
C TYR A 171 6.98 -11.88 0.09
N TRP A 172 7.67 -11.40 -0.95
CA TRP A 172 7.71 -9.98 -1.29
C TRP A 172 6.33 -9.39 -1.56
N ILE A 173 5.47 -10.14 -2.24
CA ILE A 173 4.11 -9.69 -2.57
C ILE A 173 3.22 -9.64 -1.31
N ASP A 174 3.23 -10.68 -0.49
CA ASP A 174 2.27 -10.86 0.60
C ASP A 174 2.65 -10.12 1.89
N ILE A 175 3.95 -9.89 2.11
CA ILE A 175 4.46 -9.44 3.41
C ILE A 175 3.86 -8.10 3.86
N ASN A 176 3.58 -7.19 2.93
CA ASN A 176 2.97 -5.91 3.26
C ASN A 176 1.58 -6.11 3.88
N THR A 177 0.66 -6.82 3.21
CA THR A 177 -0.69 -7.08 3.73
C THR A 177 -0.66 -7.79 5.08
N LEU A 178 0.19 -8.80 5.23
CA LEU A 178 0.32 -9.53 6.50
C LEU A 178 0.75 -8.62 7.64
N LEU A 179 1.76 -7.77 7.42
CA LEU A 179 2.30 -6.91 8.46
C LEU A 179 1.46 -5.65 8.70
N VAL A 180 0.77 -5.12 7.69
CA VAL A 180 -0.23 -4.06 7.88
C VAL A 180 -1.36 -4.57 8.77
N THR A 181 -1.93 -5.73 8.43
CA THR A 181 -2.99 -6.37 9.22
C THR A 181 -2.53 -6.64 10.66
N HIS A 182 -1.35 -7.23 10.83
CA HIS A 182 -0.77 -7.48 12.15
C HIS A 182 -0.49 -6.20 12.94
N GLY A 183 0.01 -5.17 12.26
CA GLY A 183 0.32 -3.87 12.86
C GLY A 183 -0.89 -3.05 13.26
N GLN A 184 -2.03 -3.26 12.61
CA GLN A 184 -3.31 -2.63 12.95
C GLN A 184 -3.99 -3.33 14.14
N ASN A 185 -3.88 -4.64 14.24
CA ASN A 185 -4.57 -5.44 15.27
C ASN A 185 -3.73 -5.64 16.53
N VAL A 186 -2.48 -6.04 16.42
CA VAL A 186 -1.62 -6.53 17.51
C VAL A 186 -0.41 -5.64 17.75
N CYS A 187 0.49 -5.54 16.77
CA CYS A 187 1.76 -4.83 16.91
C CYS A 187 1.59 -3.31 16.67
N LYS A 188 0.76 -2.66 17.51
CA LYS A 188 0.48 -1.22 17.42
C LYS A 188 1.72 -0.36 17.67
N PRO A 189 1.75 0.91 17.18
CA PRO A 189 2.88 1.84 17.45
C PRO A 189 3.11 2.03 18.93
N THR A 190 2.06 2.32 19.68
CA THR A 190 2.03 2.44 21.13
C THR A 190 1.27 1.26 21.72
N LYS A 191 1.76 0.72 22.84
CA LYS A 191 1.14 -0.41 23.57
C LYS A 191 0.83 -1.63 22.67
N PRO A 192 1.84 -2.26 22.05
CA PRO A 192 1.63 -3.49 21.31
C PRO A 192 1.13 -4.60 22.25
N ASP A 193 0.20 -5.41 21.76
CA ASP A 193 -0.31 -6.58 22.50
C ASP A 193 0.65 -7.77 22.29
N CYS A 194 1.77 -7.75 23.01
CA CYS A 194 2.80 -8.78 22.91
C CYS A 194 2.37 -10.12 23.57
N GLU A 195 1.47 -10.08 24.52
CA GLU A 195 0.97 -11.26 25.22
C GLU A 195 0.18 -12.18 24.27
N HIS A 196 -0.68 -11.60 23.42
CA HIS A 196 -1.48 -12.33 22.44
C HIS A 196 -0.86 -12.31 21.02
N CYS A 197 0.42 -11.96 20.91
CA CYS A 197 1.08 -11.87 19.59
C CYS A 197 1.46 -13.27 19.07
N PRO A 198 0.96 -13.67 17.88
CA PRO A 198 1.21 -15.01 17.33
C PRO A 198 2.68 -15.29 17.01
N ILE A 199 3.49 -14.23 16.90
CA ILE A 199 4.93 -14.32 16.59
C ILE A 199 5.82 -13.84 17.73
N ASN A 200 5.28 -13.81 18.97
CA ASN A 200 5.98 -13.31 20.15
C ASN A 200 7.31 -14.05 20.42
N GLU A 201 7.32 -15.37 20.22
CA GLU A 201 8.51 -16.23 20.46
C GLU A 201 9.70 -15.91 19.50
N TYR A 202 9.42 -15.35 18.31
CA TYR A 202 10.45 -14.96 17.35
C TYR A 202 10.87 -13.50 17.48
N CYS A 203 10.23 -12.72 18.37
CA CYS A 203 10.40 -11.27 18.43
C CYS A 203 11.47 -10.85 19.45
N ALA A 204 12.47 -10.11 18.99
CA ALA A 204 13.48 -9.50 19.86
C ALA A 204 12.94 -8.35 20.73
N LYS A 205 11.69 -7.91 20.50
CA LYS A 205 11.02 -6.83 21.25
C LYS A 205 11.81 -5.53 21.32
N ILE A 206 12.46 -5.17 20.24
CA ILE A 206 13.18 -3.89 20.10
C ILE A 206 12.12 -2.79 19.94
N ILE A 207 11.76 -2.13 21.08
CA ILE A 207 10.68 -1.14 21.16
C ILE A 207 11.26 0.25 21.38
#